data_16d725638f166537df156a02eed5478f
#
_entry.id   16d725638f166537df156a02eed5478f
#
_cell.length_a   1.000
_cell.length_b   1.000
_cell.length_c   1.000
_cell.angle_alpha   90.00
_cell.angle_beta   90.00
_cell.angle_gamma   90.00
#
_symmetry.space_group_name_H-M   'P 1'
#
loop_
_entity.id
_entity.type
_entity.pdbx_description
1 polymer ?
#
loop_
_entity_poly.entity_id
_entity_poly.type
_entity_poly.pdbx_seq_one_letter_code
_entity_poly.pdbx_strand_id
1 'polypeptide(L)'
;MSLMRESSSRIRAPSRRCASLQRGIAQACVSNSGRTIVDANIEALGIGKIIAFSLSLNDVSSGKPDPEPYREAARRFALPAAEVVAVEDSGAGARSARSAGLYAVGYSPSGEPFVGSDRSIVKLMEVVALFEA
;
A
#
# COMPACT_ATOMS: atom_id res chain seq x y z
N MET A 1 0.71 9.07 -3.33
CA MET A 1 1.02 8.38 -2.07
C MET A 1 0.28 7.05 -2.06
N SER A 2 0.99 5.97 -1.78
CA SER A 2 0.43 4.63 -1.86
C SER A 2 0.20 4.04 -0.49
N LEU A 3 -0.93 3.36 -0.31
CA LEU A 3 -1.25 2.66 0.92
C LEU A 3 -0.97 1.17 0.74
N MET A 4 -0.17 0.61 1.64
CA MET A 4 0.12 -0.83 1.67
C MET A 4 -0.67 -1.53 2.75
N ARG A 5 -1.04 -2.75 2.48
CA ARG A 5 -1.74 -3.62 3.43
C ARG A 5 -1.12 -5.01 3.42
N GLU A 6 -1.11 -5.61 4.58
CA GLU A 6 -0.82 -7.02 4.72
C GLU A 6 -1.96 -7.85 4.15
N SER A 7 -1.64 -8.83 3.30
CA SER A 7 -2.56 -9.87 2.93
C SER A 7 -2.04 -11.19 3.48
N SER A 8 -2.77 -11.78 4.37
CA SER A 8 -2.48 -13.14 4.86
C SER A 8 -3.48 -14.10 4.25
N SER A 9 -3.02 -15.30 3.87
CA SER A 9 -3.92 -16.39 3.46
C SER A 9 -4.86 -16.82 4.60
N ARG A 10 -4.62 -16.33 5.80
CA ARG A 10 -5.50 -16.48 6.96
C ARG A 10 -5.87 -15.09 7.46
N ILE A 11 -7.02 -14.61 7.05
CA ILE A 11 -7.56 -13.35 7.57
C ILE A 11 -7.88 -13.56 9.04
N ARG A 12 -7.14 -12.87 9.90
CA ARG A 12 -7.44 -12.86 11.34
C ARG A 12 -8.66 -11.98 11.60
N ALA A 13 -9.44 -12.38 12.60
CA ALA A 13 -10.58 -11.61 13.04
C ALA A 13 -10.21 -10.14 13.32
N PRO A 14 -11.10 -9.20 13.00
CA PRO A 14 -10.79 -7.79 13.09
C PRO A 14 -10.51 -7.31 14.50
N SER A 15 -9.44 -6.58 14.68
CA SER A 15 -9.23 -5.78 15.88
C SER A 15 -9.86 -4.39 15.68
N ARG A 16 -10.47 -3.88 16.75
CA ARG A 16 -11.42 -2.76 16.72
C ARG A 16 -10.77 -1.37 16.61
N ARG A 17 -10.00 -1.11 15.58
CA ARG A 17 -9.44 0.26 15.49
C ARG A 17 -9.70 0.91 14.18
N CYS A 18 -9.79 1.44 13.36
CA CYS A 18 -10.32 1.92 12.10
C CYS A 18 -10.64 0.77 11.15
N ALA A 19 -11.33 1.02 10.05
CA ALA A 19 -11.89 -0.03 9.19
C ALA A 19 -10.86 -1.06 8.70
N SER A 20 -9.59 -0.71 8.58
CA SER A 20 -8.52 -1.63 8.18
C SER A 20 -7.70 -2.13 9.37
N LEU A 21 -7.49 -1.31 10.40
CA LEU A 21 -6.92 -1.76 11.67
C LEU A 21 -7.91 -2.59 12.48
N GLN A 22 -9.22 -2.34 12.33
CA GLN A 22 -10.27 -3.18 12.91
C GLN A 22 -10.17 -4.64 12.45
N ARG A 23 -9.49 -4.90 11.34
CA ARG A 23 -9.27 -6.24 10.80
C ARG A 23 -7.90 -6.81 11.16
N GLY A 24 -7.14 -6.12 12.01
CA GLY A 24 -5.78 -6.53 12.36
C GLY A 24 -4.80 -6.41 11.19
N ILE A 25 -5.10 -5.58 10.20
CA ILE A 25 -4.27 -5.38 9.00
C ILE A 25 -3.41 -4.14 9.21
N ALA A 26 -2.10 -4.32 9.23
CA ALA A 26 -1.16 -3.21 9.30
C ALA A 26 -1.15 -2.45 7.97
N GLN A 27 -1.02 -1.13 8.04
CA GLN A 27 -0.98 -0.25 6.88
C GLN A 27 0.24 0.65 6.91
N ALA A 28 0.74 1.01 5.74
CA ALA A 28 1.82 1.97 5.58
C ALA A 28 1.61 2.82 4.33
N CYS A 29 2.25 3.97 4.29
CA CYS A 29 2.29 4.83 3.11
C CYS A 29 3.66 4.70 2.44
N VAL A 30 3.65 4.56 1.12
CA VAL A 30 4.85 4.55 0.29
C VAL A 30 4.71 5.61 -0.80
N SER A 31 5.62 6.58 -0.82
CA SER A 31 5.51 7.75 -1.69
C SER A 31 6.86 8.09 -2.35
N ASN A 32 6.79 8.61 -3.58
CA ASN A 32 7.95 9.21 -4.25
C ASN A 32 8.17 10.67 -3.86
N SER A 33 7.36 11.22 -2.98
CA SER A 33 7.59 12.57 -2.44
C SER A 33 8.65 12.56 -1.35
N GLY A 34 9.28 13.69 -1.11
CA GLY A 34 10.25 13.85 -0.04
C GLY A 34 9.61 13.78 1.34
N ARG A 35 10.42 13.56 2.36
CA ARG A 35 9.95 13.36 3.75
C ARG A 35 9.04 14.49 4.24
N THR A 36 9.38 15.73 3.98
CA THR A 36 8.60 16.90 4.40
C THR A 36 7.18 16.87 3.82
N ILE A 37 7.05 16.54 2.54
CA ILE A 37 5.75 16.47 1.86
C ILE A 37 4.93 15.29 2.36
N VAL A 38 5.57 14.14 2.53
CA VAL A 38 4.88 12.94 3.05
C VAL A 38 4.32 13.21 4.44
N ASP A 39 5.11 13.80 5.32
CA ASP A 39 4.69 14.11 6.69
C ASP A 39 3.55 15.13 6.71
N ALA A 40 3.61 16.15 5.86
CA ALA A 40 2.54 17.14 5.73
C ALA A 40 1.23 16.50 5.24
N ASN A 41 1.31 15.60 4.26
CA ASN A 41 0.13 14.90 3.75
C ASN A 41 -0.48 13.96 4.81
N ILE A 42 0.35 13.25 5.54
CA ILE A 42 -0.12 12.36 6.62
C ILE A 42 -0.82 13.17 7.71
N GLU A 43 -0.25 14.30 8.09
CA GLU A 43 -0.86 15.22 9.07
C GLU A 43 -2.19 15.77 8.55
N ALA A 44 -2.22 16.24 7.30
CA ALA A 44 -3.43 16.80 6.69
C ALA A 44 -4.56 15.76 6.59
N LEU A 45 -4.22 14.50 6.34
CA LEU A 45 -5.18 13.39 6.28
C LEU A 45 -5.57 12.84 7.65
N GLY A 46 -4.84 13.20 8.70
CA GLY A 46 -5.11 12.73 10.06
C GLY A 46 -4.85 11.23 10.26
N ILE A 47 -4.00 10.62 9.46
CA ILE A 47 -3.77 9.16 9.45
C ILE A 47 -2.51 8.72 10.20
N GLY A 48 -1.78 9.64 10.83
CA GLY A 48 -0.50 9.33 11.48
C GLY A 48 -0.57 8.24 12.55
N LYS A 49 -1.70 8.14 13.25
CA LYS A 49 -1.91 7.11 14.27
C LYS A 49 -2.46 5.79 13.70
N ILE A 50 -2.86 5.80 12.43
CA ILE A 50 -3.49 4.67 11.77
C ILE A 50 -2.44 3.82 11.05
N ILE A 51 -1.43 4.45 10.47
CA ILE A 51 -0.38 3.77 9.72
C ILE A 51 0.77 3.34 10.63
N ALA A 52 1.35 2.20 10.31
CA ALA A 52 2.50 1.67 11.05
C ALA A 52 3.77 2.48 10.77
N PHE A 53 3.96 2.88 9.53
CA PHE A 53 5.10 3.70 9.09
C PHE A 53 4.81 4.37 7.75
N SER A 54 5.68 5.27 7.35
CA SER A 54 5.68 5.85 6.01
C SER A 54 7.09 5.77 5.40
N LEU A 55 7.14 5.62 4.09
CA LEU A 55 8.37 5.70 3.30
C LEU A 55 8.28 6.87 2.34
N SER A 56 9.28 7.71 2.38
CA SER A 56 9.47 8.83 1.46
C SER A 56 10.63 8.52 0.50
N LEU A 57 10.83 9.39 -0.47
CA LEU A 57 11.98 9.28 -1.37
C LEU A 57 13.31 9.36 -0.62
N ASN A 58 13.34 10.01 0.53
CA ASN A 58 14.54 10.13 1.37
C ASN A 58 14.91 8.84 2.10
N ASP A 59 13.98 7.88 2.17
CA ASP A 59 14.18 6.61 2.89
C ASP A 59 14.73 5.49 2.00
N VAL A 60 14.84 5.73 0.70
CA VAL A 60 15.30 4.76 -0.29
C VAL A 60 16.34 5.39 -1.21
N SER A 61 17.14 4.55 -1.87
CA SER A 61 18.11 5.00 -2.87
C SER A 61 17.45 5.28 -4.22
N SER A 62 16.43 4.52 -4.56
CA SER A 62 15.67 4.65 -5.81
C SER A 62 14.18 4.61 -5.53
N GLY A 63 13.46 5.57 -6.11
CA GLY A 63 12.00 5.63 -6.01
C GLY A 63 11.31 4.74 -7.04
N LYS A 64 9.96 4.71 -6.99
CA LYS A 64 9.15 4.01 -8.00
C LYS A 64 9.50 4.54 -9.40
N PRO A 65 9.63 3.70 -10.41
CA PRO A 65 9.17 2.31 -10.51
C PRO A 65 10.17 1.25 -10.02
N ASP A 66 11.30 1.64 -9.43
CA ASP A 66 12.22 0.68 -8.83
C ASP A 66 11.51 -0.13 -7.73
N PRO A 67 11.80 -1.42 -7.57
CA PRO A 67 11.17 -2.22 -6.52
C PRO A 67 11.60 -1.88 -5.10
N GLU A 68 12.65 -1.11 -4.92
CA GLU A 68 13.23 -0.82 -3.60
C GLU A 68 12.22 -0.29 -2.58
N PRO A 69 11.36 0.71 -2.90
CA PRO A 69 10.40 1.23 -1.91
C PRO A 69 9.49 0.15 -1.34
N TYR A 70 8.99 -0.73 -2.18
CA TYR A 70 8.08 -1.80 -1.74
C TYR A 70 8.81 -2.97 -1.11
N ARG A 71 10.05 -3.27 -1.51
CA ARG A 71 10.89 -4.22 -0.80
C ARG A 71 11.16 -3.77 0.63
N GLU A 72 11.50 -2.49 0.80
CA GLU A 72 11.74 -1.90 2.12
C GLU A 72 10.48 -1.94 2.98
N ALA A 73 9.33 -1.66 2.40
CA ALA A 73 8.06 -1.72 3.11
C ALA A 73 7.73 -3.15 3.58
N ALA A 74 7.90 -4.15 2.71
CA ALA A 74 7.70 -5.55 3.10
C ALA A 74 8.67 -5.97 4.21
N ARG A 75 9.91 -5.53 4.11
CA ARG A 75 10.93 -5.76 5.15
C ARG A 75 10.50 -5.18 6.49
N ARG A 76 9.99 -3.97 6.52
CA ARG A 76 9.52 -3.31 7.75
C ARG A 76 8.29 -3.98 8.34
N PHE A 77 7.42 -4.52 7.50
CA PHE A 77 6.32 -5.35 7.98
C PHE A 77 6.78 -6.72 8.50
N ALA A 78 8.01 -7.12 8.20
CA ALA A 78 8.53 -8.46 8.47
C ALA A 78 7.68 -9.56 7.83
N LEU A 79 7.26 -9.33 6.59
CA LEU A 79 6.40 -10.22 5.83
C LEU A 79 7.03 -10.61 4.49
N PRO A 80 6.74 -11.80 3.97
CA PRO A 80 7.01 -12.12 2.58
C PRO A 80 6.25 -11.14 1.67
N ALA A 81 6.89 -10.72 0.57
CA ALA A 81 6.28 -9.78 -0.36
C ALA A 81 4.91 -10.27 -0.88
N ALA A 82 4.77 -11.58 -1.11
CA ALA A 82 3.52 -12.18 -1.59
C ALA A 82 2.33 -12.01 -0.61
N GLU A 83 2.61 -11.69 0.65
CA GLU A 83 1.57 -11.44 1.66
C GLU A 83 1.23 -9.96 1.82
N VAL A 84 1.82 -9.09 1.01
CA VAL A 84 1.61 -7.65 1.07
C VAL A 84 0.87 -7.18 -0.18
N VAL A 85 -0.17 -6.36 0.04
CA VAL A 85 -0.95 -5.76 -1.04
C VAL A 85 -0.58 -4.28 -1.14
N ALA A 86 -0.25 -3.84 -2.34
CA ALA A 86 -0.04 -2.43 -2.66
C ALA A 86 -1.24 -1.90 -3.43
N VAL A 87 -1.74 -0.74 -3.02
CA VAL A 87 -2.80 -0.03 -3.75
C VAL A 87 -2.17 1.19 -4.41
N GLU A 88 -2.26 1.26 -5.72
CA GLU A 88 -1.59 2.26 -6.52
C GLU A 88 -2.54 2.92 -7.52
N ASP A 89 -2.31 4.20 -7.78
CA ASP A 89 -3.02 4.98 -8.79
C ASP A 89 -2.14 5.33 -10.00
N SER A 90 -0.87 4.96 -9.97
CA SER A 90 0.09 5.22 -11.05
C SER A 90 0.70 3.94 -11.61
N GLY A 91 1.06 3.97 -12.90
CA GLY A 91 1.74 2.86 -13.55
C GLY A 91 3.12 2.59 -12.95
N ALA A 92 3.85 3.63 -12.59
CA ALA A 92 5.16 3.50 -11.94
C ALA A 92 5.04 2.82 -10.57
N GLY A 93 4.02 3.17 -9.80
CA GLY A 93 3.76 2.55 -8.49
C GLY A 93 3.38 1.09 -8.61
N ALA A 94 2.49 0.74 -9.54
CA ALA A 94 2.10 -0.64 -9.78
C ALA A 94 3.29 -1.50 -10.23
N ARG A 95 4.13 -0.96 -11.10
CA ARG A 95 5.35 -1.64 -11.56
C ARG A 95 6.33 -1.88 -10.41
N SER A 96 6.53 -0.89 -9.57
CA SER A 96 7.38 -1.01 -8.38
C SER A 96 6.89 -2.14 -7.46
N ALA A 97 5.60 -2.16 -7.17
CA ALA A 97 4.99 -3.18 -6.31
C ALA A 97 5.14 -4.59 -6.91
N ARG A 98 4.81 -4.75 -8.17
CA ARG A 98 4.93 -6.06 -8.84
C ARG A 98 6.37 -6.53 -8.93
N SER A 99 7.29 -5.64 -9.24
CA SER A 99 8.72 -5.98 -9.31
C SER A 99 9.27 -6.38 -7.95
N ALA A 100 8.69 -5.89 -6.87
CA ALA A 100 9.03 -6.29 -5.51
C ALA A 100 8.36 -7.61 -5.08
N GLY A 101 7.44 -8.14 -5.86
CA GLY A 101 6.72 -9.37 -5.55
C GLY A 101 5.43 -9.20 -4.77
N LEU A 102 4.96 -7.96 -4.59
CA LEU A 102 3.69 -7.66 -3.95
C LEU A 102 2.51 -7.92 -4.90
N TYR A 103 1.35 -8.08 -4.31
CA TYR A 103 0.09 -8.07 -5.07
C TYR A 103 -0.31 -6.61 -5.32
N ALA A 104 -0.30 -6.20 -6.57
CA ALA A 104 -0.56 -4.81 -6.95
C ALA A 104 -2.02 -4.61 -7.38
N VAL A 105 -2.71 -3.73 -6.67
CA VAL A 105 -4.07 -3.31 -6.97
C VAL A 105 -4.04 -1.91 -7.56
N GLY A 106 -4.47 -1.77 -8.80
CA GLY A 106 -4.58 -0.50 -9.49
C GLY A 106 -5.91 0.18 -9.18
N TYR A 107 -5.86 1.37 -8.60
CA TYR A 107 -7.04 2.20 -8.37
C TYR A 107 -7.31 3.07 -9.59
N SER A 108 -8.43 2.81 -10.24
CA SER A 108 -8.85 3.51 -11.47
C SER A 108 -10.31 3.94 -11.32
N PRO A 109 -10.56 5.13 -10.74
CA PRO A 109 -11.93 5.61 -10.51
C PRO A 109 -12.71 5.87 -11.81
N SER A 110 -12.02 6.05 -12.93
CA SER A 110 -12.66 6.19 -14.25
C SER A 110 -13.26 4.89 -14.78
N GLY A 111 -12.89 3.75 -14.21
CA GLY A 111 -13.31 2.43 -14.67
C GLY A 111 -12.49 1.87 -15.82
N GLU A 112 -11.50 2.61 -16.33
CA GLU A 112 -10.59 2.09 -17.33
C GLU A 112 -9.65 1.02 -16.74
N PRO A 113 -9.32 -0.04 -17.52
CA PRO A 113 -8.40 -1.05 -17.04
C PRO A 113 -7.05 -0.45 -16.62
N PHE A 114 -6.60 -0.80 -15.44
CA PHE A 114 -5.30 -0.36 -14.95
C PHE A 114 -4.22 -1.34 -15.42
N VAL A 115 -3.52 -0.95 -16.48
CA VAL A 115 -2.47 -1.78 -17.07
C VAL A 115 -1.28 -1.90 -16.12
N GLY A 116 -0.79 -3.12 -15.93
CA GLY A 116 0.39 -3.38 -15.09
C GLY A 116 0.07 -3.70 -13.64
N SER A 117 -1.20 -3.75 -13.25
CA SER A 117 -1.62 -4.23 -11.94
C SER A 117 -2.12 -5.67 -12.02
N ASP A 118 -2.15 -6.36 -10.87
CA ASP A 118 -2.73 -7.70 -10.77
C ASP A 118 -4.26 -7.65 -10.75
N ARG A 119 -4.80 -6.54 -10.28
CA ARG A 119 -6.23 -6.29 -10.22
C ARG A 119 -6.52 -4.79 -10.31
N SER A 120 -7.57 -4.43 -11.01
CA SER A 120 -8.08 -3.05 -11.06
C SER A 120 -9.31 -2.93 -10.18
N ILE A 121 -9.41 -1.81 -9.48
CA ILE A 121 -10.59 -1.45 -8.69
C ILE A 121 -11.04 -0.03 -9.04
N VAL A 122 -12.32 0.23 -8.93
CA VAL A 122 -12.94 1.54 -9.18
C VAL A 122 -13.18 2.30 -7.89
N LYS A 123 -13.47 1.57 -6.82
CA LYS A 123 -13.72 2.12 -5.48
C LYS A 123 -12.71 1.54 -4.49
N LEU A 124 -12.14 2.41 -3.65
CA LEU A 124 -11.18 1.96 -2.63
C LEU A 124 -11.75 0.93 -1.66
N MET A 125 -13.06 0.96 -1.41
CA MET A 125 -13.72 -0.03 -0.56
C MET A 125 -13.59 -1.47 -1.10
N GLU A 126 -13.36 -1.65 -2.39
CA GLU A 126 -13.15 -2.98 -2.98
C GLU A 126 -11.87 -3.65 -2.46
N VAL A 127 -10.90 -2.85 -1.99
CA VAL A 127 -9.68 -3.38 -1.35
C VAL A 127 -10.02 -4.17 -0.09
N VAL A 128 -11.02 -3.72 0.66
CA VAL A 128 -11.44 -4.38 1.90
C VAL A 128 -11.89 -5.81 1.62
N ALA A 129 -12.57 -6.04 0.49
CA ALA A 129 -13.04 -7.37 0.10
C ALA A 129 -11.90 -8.36 -0.15
N LEU A 130 -10.70 -7.89 -0.48
CA LEU A 130 -9.52 -8.76 -0.67
C LEU A 130 -9.06 -9.40 0.64
N PHE A 131 -9.43 -8.83 1.77
CA PHE A 131 -9.09 -9.30 3.11
C PHE A 131 -10.26 -9.98 3.83
N GLU A 132 -11.37 -10.13 3.15
CA GLU A 132 -12.54 -10.87 3.64
C GLU A 132 -12.52 -12.28 3.04
N ALA A 133 -12.52 -13.26 3.92
CA ALA A 133 -12.60 -14.66 3.50
C ALA A 133 -14.06 -15.06 3.27
#